data_d5ad4821045aa94ed441a067adb8745c
#
_entry.id   d5ad4821045aa94ed441a067adb8745c
#
_cell.length_a   1.000
_cell.length_b   1.000
_cell.length_c   1.000
_cell.angle_alpha   90.00
_cell.angle_beta   90.00
_cell.angle_gamma   90.00
#
_symmetry.space_group_name_H-M   'P 1'
#
loop_
_entity.id
_entity.type
_entity.pdbx_description
1 polymer ?
#
loop_
_entity_poly.entity_id
_entity_poly.type
_entity_poly.pdbx_seq_one_letter_code
_entity_poly.pdbx_strand_id
1 'polypeptide(L)'
;MTEDRNFDDIAHKFAKNIYGSDKGEIRQVIVWEELEQLLCAVNGSRKSLDVLDAGGGLAQMSQKLAKLGHRVALCDLSLEMLQLAKQDIEKNGLLEQYRLIHSPVQNIAEHLEQPVDVVMFHAVMEWLADPKPALETVLEQVKPGGAASIMFYNHHGLVYKNVVCGNIPHVLEGMPHRKRFKLQPQKGLKPEEVYKWIEDAGFEICGKAGIRCFSDYIGNREYMGDYKTEDVVALERQ
;
A
#
# COMPACT_ATOMS: atom_id res chain seq x y z
N MET A 1 8.08 -10.11 -15.87
CA MET A 1 6.74 -10.32 -16.45
C MET A 1 6.39 -9.15 -17.31
N THR A 2 5.56 -9.36 -18.31
CA THR A 2 5.24 -8.36 -19.34
C THR A 2 3.94 -7.61 -19.07
N GLU A 3 3.21 -7.96 -18.00
CA GLU A 3 1.88 -7.40 -17.71
C GLU A 3 1.70 -7.16 -16.20
N ASP A 4 0.88 -6.17 -15.87
CA ASP A 4 0.47 -5.86 -14.51
C ASP A 4 -0.45 -6.94 -13.96
N ARG A 5 -0.37 -7.19 -12.65
CA ARG A 5 -1.20 -8.20 -12.00
C ARG A 5 -2.61 -7.66 -11.70
N ASN A 6 -3.63 -8.18 -12.39
CA ASN A 6 -5.04 -7.97 -12.03
C ASN A 6 -5.47 -9.01 -10.96
N PHE A 7 -6.24 -8.59 -9.96
CA PHE A 7 -6.66 -9.39 -8.80
C PHE A 7 -8.08 -9.94 -8.91
N ASP A 8 -8.78 -9.84 -10.04
CA ASP A 8 -10.17 -10.31 -10.20
C ASP A 8 -10.33 -11.79 -9.83
N ASP A 9 -9.34 -12.65 -10.16
CA ASP A 9 -9.38 -14.09 -9.90
C ASP A 9 -9.21 -14.47 -8.41
N ILE A 10 -8.80 -13.53 -7.54
CA ILE A 10 -8.48 -13.80 -6.14
C ILE A 10 -9.00 -12.74 -5.17
N ALA A 11 -9.81 -11.78 -5.62
CA ALA A 11 -10.27 -10.64 -4.81
C ALA A 11 -10.89 -11.07 -3.47
N HIS A 12 -11.82 -12.02 -3.46
CA HIS A 12 -12.44 -12.54 -2.24
C HIS A 12 -11.46 -13.25 -1.31
N LYS A 13 -10.50 -14.01 -1.86
CA LYS A 13 -9.46 -14.68 -1.07
C LYS A 13 -8.48 -13.67 -0.50
N PHE A 14 -8.17 -12.64 -1.27
CA PHE A 14 -7.32 -11.53 -0.85
C PHE A 14 -7.97 -10.79 0.32
N ALA A 15 -9.26 -10.43 0.21
CA ALA A 15 -10.01 -9.78 1.27
C ALA A 15 -9.93 -10.57 2.60
N LYS A 16 -10.21 -11.89 2.55
CA LYS A 16 -10.20 -12.74 3.74
C LYS A 16 -8.82 -12.90 4.38
N ASN A 17 -7.77 -13.08 3.58
CA ASN A 17 -6.45 -13.45 4.10
C ASN A 17 -5.62 -12.26 4.55
N ILE A 18 -5.79 -11.09 3.94
CA ILE A 18 -4.94 -9.94 4.24
C ILE A 18 -5.49 -9.12 5.39
N TYR A 19 -6.82 -9.07 5.53
CA TYR A 19 -7.47 -8.17 6.47
C TYR A 19 -7.94 -8.84 7.76
N GLY A 20 -8.13 -10.15 7.76
CA GLY A 20 -8.54 -10.92 8.94
C GLY A 20 -7.38 -11.57 9.70
N SER A 21 -6.15 -11.06 9.55
CA SER A 21 -4.97 -11.62 10.21
C SER A 21 -4.29 -10.59 11.09
N ASP A 22 -3.61 -11.05 12.17
CA ASP A 22 -2.78 -10.21 13.07
C ASP A 22 -1.78 -9.35 12.27
N LYS A 23 -1.21 -9.91 11.19
CA LYS A 23 -0.30 -9.18 10.28
C LYS A 23 -0.99 -8.05 9.53
N GLY A 24 -2.25 -8.22 9.20
CA GLY A 24 -3.09 -7.18 8.58
C GLY A 24 -3.36 -6.05 9.57
N GLU A 25 -3.67 -6.41 10.82
CA GLU A 25 -3.91 -5.44 11.89
C GLU A 25 -2.67 -4.61 12.21
N ILE A 26 -1.51 -5.24 12.44
CA ILE A 26 -0.24 -4.56 12.67
C ILE A 26 0.06 -3.55 11.54
N ARG A 27 -0.07 -3.99 10.30
CA ARG A 27 0.13 -3.10 9.15
C ARG A 27 -0.82 -1.91 9.17
N GLN A 28 -2.11 -2.13 9.46
CA GLN A 28 -3.10 -1.06 9.48
C GLN A 28 -2.81 -0.03 10.58
N VAL A 29 -2.33 -0.45 11.74
CA VAL A 29 -1.98 0.45 12.85
C VAL A 29 -0.81 1.34 12.44
N ILE A 30 0.31 0.74 12.04
CA ILE A 30 1.53 1.50 11.72
C ILE A 30 1.30 2.43 10.51
N VAL A 31 0.66 1.93 9.43
CA VAL A 31 0.35 2.79 8.26
C VAL A 31 -0.57 3.94 8.64
N TRP A 32 -1.52 3.71 9.54
CA TRP A 32 -2.43 4.77 9.97
C TRP A 32 -1.69 5.86 10.77
N GLU A 33 -0.80 5.49 11.67
CA GLU A 33 0.04 6.43 12.43
C GLU A 33 0.88 7.32 11.52
N GLU A 34 1.48 6.75 10.47
CA GLU A 34 2.24 7.50 9.47
C GLU A 34 1.33 8.44 8.64
N LEU A 35 0.13 7.98 8.27
CA LEU A 35 -0.85 8.82 7.57
C LEU A 35 -1.36 9.97 8.45
N GLU A 36 -1.58 9.77 9.74
CA GLU A 36 -1.98 10.85 10.66
C GLU A 36 -0.92 11.95 10.73
N GLN A 37 0.37 11.58 10.79
CA GLN A 37 1.47 12.55 10.75
C GLN A 37 1.49 13.33 9.42
N LEU A 38 1.34 12.62 8.29
CA LEU A 38 1.27 13.25 6.97
C LEU A 38 0.09 14.20 6.87
N LEU A 39 -1.10 13.80 7.34
CA LEU A 39 -2.30 14.64 7.34
C LEU A 39 -2.09 15.90 8.18
N CYS A 40 -1.47 15.79 9.35
CA CYS A 40 -1.14 16.96 10.18
C CYS A 40 -0.26 17.95 9.43
N ALA A 41 0.69 17.49 8.63
CA ALA A 41 1.60 18.34 7.86
C ALA A 41 0.87 19.04 6.68
N VAL A 42 -0.06 18.34 6.01
CA VAL A 42 -0.75 18.84 4.79
C VAL A 42 -2.00 19.65 5.11
N ASN A 43 -2.74 19.25 6.15
CA ASN A 43 -4.11 19.74 6.40
C ASN A 43 -4.16 21.26 6.67
N GLY A 44 -3.20 21.79 7.42
CA GLY A 44 -3.22 23.19 7.83
C GLY A 44 -4.57 23.55 8.48
N SER A 45 -5.28 24.56 7.91
CA SER A 45 -6.62 24.97 8.35
C SER A 45 -7.76 24.39 7.51
N ARG A 46 -7.50 23.44 6.61
CA ARG A 46 -8.51 22.90 5.69
C ARG A 46 -9.41 21.90 6.42
N LYS A 47 -10.72 21.96 6.14
CA LYS A 47 -11.68 21.02 6.73
C LYS A 47 -11.77 19.69 5.99
N SER A 48 -11.38 19.66 4.72
CA SER A 48 -11.43 18.47 3.87
C SER A 48 -10.28 18.50 2.87
N LEU A 49 -9.68 17.37 2.60
CA LEU A 49 -8.64 17.15 1.59
C LEU A 49 -9.19 16.30 0.45
N ASP A 50 -8.66 16.51 -0.74
CA ASP A 50 -8.83 15.61 -1.87
C ASP A 50 -7.73 14.55 -1.80
N VAL A 51 -8.11 13.29 -1.80
CA VAL A 51 -7.21 12.14 -1.66
C VAL A 51 -7.35 11.24 -2.88
N LEU A 52 -6.24 10.83 -3.47
CA LEU A 52 -6.19 9.72 -4.42
C LEU A 52 -5.67 8.46 -3.71
N ASP A 53 -6.46 7.39 -3.75
CA ASP A 53 -6.05 6.04 -3.33
C ASP A 53 -5.77 5.23 -4.61
N ALA A 54 -4.51 5.26 -5.06
CA ALA A 54 -4.07 4.67 -6.31
C ALA A 54 -3.75 3.18 -6.14
N GLY A 55 -4.54 2.30 -6.76
CA GLY A 55 -4.48 0.86 -6.54
C GLY A 55 -4.97 0.48 -5.13
N GLY A 56 -5.98 1.20 -4.61
CA GLY A 56 -6.39 1.11 -3.22
C GLY A 56 -7.18 -0.16 -2.87
N GLY A 57 -7.49 -1.02 -3.84
CA GLY A 57 -8.13 -2.31 -3.62
C GLY A 57 -9.44 -2.18 -2.86
N LEU A 58 -9.47 -2.67 -1.62
CA LEU A 58 -10.65 -2.64 -0.73
C LEU A 58 -10.81 -1.33 0.06
N ALA A 59 -10.04 -0.28 -0.23
CA ALA A 59 -10.16 1.05 0.35
C ALA A 59 -9.98 1.12 1.88
N GLN A 60 -9.26 0.22 2.52
CA GLN A 60 -9.24 0.14 3.99
C GLN A 60 -8.63 1.35 4.67
N MET A 61 -7.52 1.88 4.14
CA MET A 61 -6.92 3.08 4.69
C MET A 61 -7.72 4.32 4.30
N SER A 62 -8.15 4.42 3.04
CA SER A 62 -8.91 5.56 2.57
C SER A 62 -10.30 5.69 3.21
N GLN A 63 -10.92 4.58 3.67
CA GLN A 63 -12.15 4.69 4.46
C GLN A 63 -11.93 5.39 5.81
N LYS A 64 -10.77 5.24 6.43
CA LYS A 64 -10.44 6.01 7.64
C LYS A 64 -10.36 7.51 7.34
N LEU A 65 -9.78 7.89 6.19
CA LEU A 65 -9.74 9.27 5.71
C LEU A 65 -11.14 9.82 5.39
N ALA A 66 -11.96 9.03 4.71
CA ALA A 66 -13.34 9.40 4.40
C ALA A 66 -14.20 9.64 5.67
N LYS A 67 -13.99 8.84 6.74
CA LYS A 67 -14.63 9.04 8.05
C LYS A 67 -14.22 10.36 8.72
N LEU A 68 -13.04 10.89 8.39
CA LEU A 68 -12.60 12.22 8.84
C LEU A 68 -13.15 13.37 7.96
N GLY A 69 -13.95 13.04 6.93
CA GLY A 69 -14.59 14.03 6.04
C GLY A 69 -13.77 14.39 4.80
N HIS A 70 -12.71 13.61 4.47
CA HIS A 70 -11.95 13.79 3.25
C HIS A 70 -12.66 13.17 2.05
N ARG A 71 -12.42 13.70 0.84
CA ARG A 71 -12.95 13.16 -0.42
C ARG A 71 -11.92 12.23 -1.04
N VAL A 72 -12.34 11.05 -1.48
CA VAL A 72 -11.45 10.01 -1.99
C VAL A 72 -11.78 9.64 -3.43
N ALA A 73 -10.81 9.75 -4.32
CA ALA A 73 -10.80 9.07 -5.61
C ALA A 73 -10.10 7.72 -5.42
N LEU A 74 -10.86 6.63 -5.43
CA LEU A 74 -10.33 5.27 -5.35
C LEU A 74 -10.17 4.71 -6.75
N CYS A 75 -8.92 4.42 -7.13
CA CYS A 75 -8.59 3.80 -8.41
C CYS A 75 -8.08 2.38 -8.21
N ASP A 76 -8.58 1.42 -8.98
CA ASP A 76 -8.02 0.07 -9.04
C ASP A 76 -8.22 -0.55 -10.43
N LEU A 77 -7.28 -1.42 -10.83
CA LEU A 77 -7.35 -2.20 -12.07
C LEU A 77 -8.36 -3.34 -11.98
N SER A 78 -8.65 -3.84 -10.78
CA SER A 78 -9.57 -4.95 -10.53
C SER A 78 -10.98 -4.43 -10.31
N LEU A 79 -11.90 -4.79 -11.20
CA LEU A 79 -13.31 -4.47 -11.05
C LEU A 79 -13.93 -5.18 -9.84
N GLU A 80 -13.52 -6.41 -9.57
CA GLU A 80 -13.99 -7.19 -8.41
C GLU A 80 -13.57 -6.53 -7.09
N MET A 81 -12.33 -6.02 -7.00
CA MET A 81 -11.87 -5.28 -5.82
C MET A 81 -12.70 -4.02 -5.59
N LEU A 82 -12.96 -3.24 -6.65
CA LEU A 82 -13.79 -2.04 -6.56
C LEU A 82 -15.23 -2.34 -6.17
N GLN A 83 -15.81 -3.45 -6.63
CA GLN A 83 -17.15 -3.87 -6.23
C GLN A 83 -17.22 -4.25 -4.75
N LEU A 84 -16.24 -4.98 -4.24
CA LEU A 84 -16.13 -5.30 -2.83
C LEU A 84 -15.90 -4.04 -1.98
N ALA A 85 -15.02 -3.14 -2.43
CA ALA A 85 -14.80 -1.85 -1.77
C ALA A 85 -16.10 -1.04 -1.71
N LYS A 86 -16.84 -0.95 -2.82
CA LYS A 86 -18.12 -0.23 -2.88
C LYS A 86 -19.11 -0.74 -1.85
N GLN A 87 -19.29 -2.06 -1.75
CA GLN A 87 -20.20 -2.67 -0.77
C GLN A 87 -19.84 -2.28 0.67
N ASP A 88 -18.56 -2.27 0.99
CA ASP A 88 -18.09 -1.92 2.34
C ASP A 88 -18.20 -0.41 2.59
N ILE A 89 -17.89 0.42 1.61
CA ILE A 89 -18.08 1.88 1.64
C ILE A 89 -19.57 2.25 1.85
N GLU A 90 -20.47 1.62 1.11
CA GLU A 90 -21.93 1.82 1.25
C GLU A 90 -22.42 1.40 2.64
N LYS A 91 -22.00 0.24 3.12
CA LYS A 91 -22.31 -0.25 4.47
C LYS A 91 -21.85 0.69 5.57
N ASN A 92 -20.73 1.38 5.36
CA ASN A 92 -20.19 2.37 6.31
C ASN A 92 -20.78 3.79 6.11
N GLY A 93 -21.70 3.99 5.15
CA GLY A 93 -22.34 5.29 4.88
C GLY A 93 -21.38 6.34 4.28
N LEU A 94 -20.36 5.92 3.55
CA LEU A 94 -19.29 6.79 3.06
C LEU A 94 -19.35 7.04 1.55
N LEU A 95 -20.41 6.63 0.87
CA LEU A 95 -20.46 6.66 -0.60
C LEU A 95 -20.32 8.07 -1.18
N GLU A 96 -20.85 9.08 -0.50
CA GLU A 96 -20.78 10.49 -0.93
C GLU A 96 -19.36 11.07 -0.90
N GLN A 97 -18.46 10.46 -0.11
CA GLN A 97 -17.05 10.84 -0.04
C GLN A 97 -16.21 10.17 -1.15
N TYR A 98 -16.77 9.21 -1.89
CA TYR A 98 -16.00 8.39 -2.83
C TYR A 98 -16.36 8.64 -4.28
N ARG A 99 -15.30 8.69 -5.11
CA ARG A 99 -15.37 8.49 -6.55
C ARG A 99 -14.59 7.22 -6.88
N LEU A 100 -15.26 6.20 -7.44
CA LEU A 100 -14.63 4.93 -7.82
C LEU A 100 -14.21 4.99 -9.28
N ILE A 101 -12.96 4.61 -9.57
CA ILE A 101 -12.32 4.68 -10.88
C ILE A 101 -11.77 3.31 -11.24
N HIS A 102 -12.37 2.65 -12.22
CA HIS A 102 -11.85 1.40 -12.78
C HIS A 102 -10.86 1.72 -13.90
N SER A 103 -9.58 1.76 -13.56
CA SER A 103 -8.49 2.11 -14.47
C SER A 103 -7.16 1.59 -13.94
N PRO A 104 -6.19 1.26 -14.80
CA PRO A 104 -4.81 1.13 -14.37
C PRO A 104 -4.28 2.48 -13.87
N VAL A 105 -3.42 2.45 -12.87
CA VAL A 105 -2.86 3.68 -12.24
C VAL A 105 -2.08 4.54 -13.22
N GLN A 106 -1.53 3.96 -14.27
CA GLN A 106 -0.82 4.67 -15.34
C GLN A 106 -1.71 5.64 -16.12
N ASN A 107 -3.03 5.43 -16.11
CA ASN A 107 -3.99 6.28 -16.83
C ASN A 107 -4.76 7.20 -15.86
N ILE A 108 -4.36 7.29 -14.60
CA ILE A 108 -5.14 8.01 -13.58
C ILE A 108 -5.33 9.50 -13.91
N ALA A 109 -4.38 10.13 -14.60
CA ALA A 109 -4.46 11.52 -15.01
C ALA A 109 -5.67 11.82 -15.92
N GLU A 110 -6.13 10.84 -16.70
CA GLU A 110 -7.31 10.97 -17.59
C GLU A 110 -8.62 11.04 -16.78
N HIS A 111 -8.59 10.60 -15.54
CA HIS A 111 -9.76 10.49 -14.67
C HIS A 111 -9.84 11.58 -13.60
N LEU A 112 -8.78 12.35 -13.39
CA LEU A 112 -8.77 13.44 -12.40
C LEU A 112 -8.95 14.78 -13.12
N GLU A 113 -9.84 15.62 -12.59
CA GLU A 113 -10.05 16.98 -13.13
C GLU A 113 -8.94 17.95 -12.70
N GLN A 114 -8.30 17.65 -11.58
CA GLN A 114 -7.19 18.43 -11.02
C GLN A 114 -6.36 17.56 -10.08
N PRO A 115 -5.10 17.93 -9.80
CA PRO A 115 -4.29 17.28 -8.80
C PRO A 115 -4.95 17.29 -7.41
N VAL A 116 -4.57 16.36 -6.54
CA VAL A 116 -5.12 16.13 -5.21
C VAL A 116 -4.17 16.62 -4.11
N ASP A 117 -4.68 16.74 -2.88
CA ASP A 117 -3.87 17.16 -1.73
C ASP A 117 -2.98 16.05 -1.21
N VAL A 118 -3.48 14.81 -1.26
CA VAL A 118 -2.76 13.61 -0.79
C VAL A 118 -2.91 12.48 -1.78
N VAL A 119 -1.81 11.82 -2.08
CA VAL A 119 -1.78 10.57 -2.84
C VAL A 119 -1.35 9.43 -1.92
N MET A 120 -2.09 8.34 -1.92
CA MET A 120 -1.69 7.06 -1.35
C MET A 120 -1.41 6.08 -2.49
N PHE A 121 -0.21 5.47 -2.48
CA PHE A 121 0.20 4.45 -3.43
C PHE A 121 0.83 3.28 -2.67
N HIS A 122 -0.05 2.42 -2.15
CA HIS A 122 0.31 1.44 -1.14
C HIS A 122 0.26 0.01 -1.67
N ALA A 123 1.41 -0.66 -1.66
CA ALA A 123 1.57 -2.08 -2.02
C ALA A 123 1.06 -2.41 -3.44
N VAL A 124 1.32 -1.51 -4.39
CA VAL A 124 0.95 -1.64 -5.81
C VAL A 124 2.17 -1.90 -6.68
N MET A 125 3.26 -1.17 -6.47
CA MET A 125 4.45 -1.20 -7.33
C MET A 125 5.04 -2.58 -7.53
N GLU A 126 5.00 -3.44 -6.53
CA GLU A 126 5.48 -4.83 -6.58
C GLU A 126 4.67 -5.75 -7.50
N TRP A 127 3.52 -5.28 -7.97
CA TRP A 127 2.62 -6.01 -8.87
C TRP A 127 2.64 -5.49 -10.31
N LEU A 128 3.35 -4.39 -10.54
CA LEU A 128 3.48 -3.77 -11.86
C LEU A 128 4.65 -4.36 -12.64
N ALA A 129 4.48 -4.42 -13.95
CA ALA A 129 5.54 -4.80 -14.88
C ALA A 129 6.66 -3.76 -14.87
N ASP A 130 6.30 -2.48 -14.93
CA ASP A 130 7.21 -1.34 -14.80
C ASP A 130 6.69 -0.34 -13.75
N PRO A 131 7.21 -0.40 -12.50
CA PRO A 131 6.70 0.42 -11.41
C PRO A 131 7.13 1.90 -11.49
N LYS A 132 8.26 2.23 -12.14
CA LYS A 132 8.78 3.59 -12.15
C LYS A 132 7.86 4.59 -12.87
N PRO A 133 7.44 4.36 -14.14
CA PRO A 133 6.50 5.26 -14.81
C PRO A 133 5.16 5.40 -14.08
N ALA A 134 4.67 4.32 -13.47
CA ALA A 134 3.44 4.37 -12.68
C ALA A 134 3.60 5.26 -11.43
N LEU A 135 4.74 5.18 -10.74
CA LEU A 135 5.05 6.06 -9.61
C LEU A 135 5.12 7.52 -10.06
N GLU A 136 5.82 7.81 -11.16
CA GLU A 136 5.92 9.16 -11.73
C GLU A 136 4.53 9.72 -12.06
N THR A 137 3.69 8.96 -12.78
CA THR A 137 2.30 9.35 -13.09
C THR A 137 1.48 9.68 -11.83
N VAL A 138 1.61 8.87 -10.79
CA VAL A 138 0.87 9.06 -9.54
C VAL A 138 1.38 10.27 -8.76
N LEU A 139 2.69 10.51 -8.75
CA LEU A 139 3.31 11.68 -8.11
C LEU A 139 2.92 13.00 -8.80
N GLU A 140 2.77 13.01 -10.13
CA GLU A 140 2.29 14.17 -10.89
C GLU A 140 0.86 14.61 -10.48
N GLN A 141 0.10 13.73 -9.82
CA GLN A 141 -1.24 14.08 -9.33
C GLN A 141 -1.23 14.80 -7.97
N VAL A 142 -0.07 15.03 -7.39
CA VAL A 142 0.03 15.77 -6.11
C VAL A 142 0.09 17.27 -6.37
N LYS A 143 -0.79 18.05 -5.71
CA LYS A 143 -0.75 19.51 -5.75
C LYS A 143 0.56 20.06 -5.16
N PRO A 144 1.05 21.24 -5.60
CA PRO A 144 2.10 21.94 -4.88
C PRO A 144 1.75 22.11 -3.39
N GLY A 145 2.65 21.69 -2.50
CA GLY A 145 2.41 21.67 -1.05
C GLY A 145 1.51 20.54 -0.55
N GLY A 146 1.15 19.61 -1.43
CA GLY A 146 0.54 18.33 -1.07
C GLY A 146 1.59 17.29 -0.69
N ALA A 147 1.16 16.06 -0.42
CA ALA A 147 2.04 14.96 -0.05
C ALA A 147 1.65 13.62 -0.67
N ALA A 148 2.60 12.71 -0.72
CA ALA A 148 2.38 11.34 -1.12
C ALA A 148 2.82 10.36 -0.03
N SER A 149 2.00 9.35 0.23
CA SER A 149 2.35 8.20 1.06
C SER A 149 2.59 6.99 0.15
N ILE A 150 3.84 6.53 0.11
CA ILE A 150 4.28 5.46 -0.79
C ILE A 150 4.69 4.25 0.03
N MET A 151 4.04 3.10 -0.20
CA MET A 151 4.41 1.85 0.47
C MET A 151 4.68 0.77 -0.58
N PHE A 152 5.74 0.01 -0.41
CA PHE A 152 6.15 -1.05 -1.32
C PHE A 152 6.81 -2.22 -0.59
N TYR A 153 6.87 -3.37 -1.25
CA TYR A 153 7.52 -4.55 -0.70
C TYR A 153 9.04 -4.43 -0.82
N ASN A 154 9.72 -4.33 0.33
CA ASN A 154 11.16 -4.13 0.41
C ASN A 154 11.94 -5.38 -0.03
N HIS A 155 12.78 -5.24 -1.05
CA HIS A 155 13.65 -6.31 -1.58
C HIS A 155 14.57 -6.88 -0.50
N HIS A 156 15.21 -6.04 0.30
CA HIS A 156 16.13 -6.49 1.35
C HIS A 156 15.41 -7.30 2.43
N GLY A 157 14.18 -6.90 2.78
CA GLY A 157 13.32 -7.67 3.68
C GLY A 157 12.96 -9.06 3.12
N LEU A 158 12.69 -9.15 1.80
CA LEU A 158 12.46 -10.43 1.14
C LEU A 158 13.70 -11.34 1.13
N VAL A 159 14.86 -10.77 0.84
CA VAL A 159 16.15 -11.50 0.92
C VAL A 159 16.34 -12.05 2.31
N TYR A 160 16.26 -11.18 3.33
CA TYR A 160 16.46 -11.55 4.72
C TYR A 160 15.49 -12.65 5.16
N LYS A 161 14.21 -12.51 4.84
CA LYS A 161 13.20 -13.52 5.15
C LYS A 161 13.51 -14.89 4.53
N ASN A 162 13.93 -14.92 3.27
CA ASN A 162 14.31 -16.17 2.61
C ASN A 162 15.54 -16.81 3.24
N VAL A 163 16.54 -16.02 3.64
CA VAL A 163 17.72 -16.50 4.35
C VAL A 163 17.34 -17.13 5.70
N VAL A 164 16.54 -16.43 6.50
CA VAL A 164 16.07 -16.93 7.82
C VAL A 164 15.25 -18.22 7.67
N CYS A 165 14.47 -18.33 6.58
CA CYS A 165 13.70 -19.55 6.27
C CYS A 165 14.54 -20.68 5.62
N GLY A 166 15.86 -20.52 5.47
CA GLY A 166 16.74 -21.53 4.87
C GLY A 166 16.63 -21.66 3.35
N ASN A 167 15.97 -20.72 2.66
CA ASN A 167 15.80 -20.72 1.20
C ASN A 167 17.05 -20.18 0.46
N ILE A 168 18.26 -20.55 0.90
CA ILE A 168 19.53 -20.02 0.37
C ILE A 168 19.65 -20.19 -1.16
N PRO A 169 19.37 -21.39 -1.76
CA PRO A 169 19.47 -21.55 -3.20
C PRO A 169 18.60 -20.56 -3.97
N HIS A 170 17.37 -20.33 -3.50
CA HIS A 170 16.45 -19.38 -4.12
C HIS A 170 16.97 -17.92 -4.10
N VAL A 171 17.66 -17.54 -3.03
CA VAL A 171 18.29 -16.22 -2.92
C VAL A 171 19.46 -16.11 -3.90
N LEU A 172 20.32 -17.14 -3.98
CA LEU A 172 21.46 -17.17 -4.90
C LEU A 172 21.05 -17.17 -6.37
N GLU A 173 19.88 -17.71 -6.70
CA GLU A 173 19.26 -17.67 -8.02
C GLU A 173 18.63 -16.30 -8.36
N GLY A 174 18.72 -15.31 -7.48
CA GLY A 174 18.12 -13.98 -7.67
C GLY A 174 16.63 -13.91 -7.37
N MET A 175 16.10 -14.85 -6.60
CA MET A 175 14.70 -14.93 -6.16
C MET A 175 13.68 -14.90 -7.33
N PRO A 176 13.78 -15.81 -8.30
CA PRO A 176 12.84 -15.85 -9.42
C PRO A 176 11.41 -16.04 -8.92
N HIS A 177 10.45 -15.35 -9.56
CA HIS A 177 9.05 -15.46 -9.19
C HIS A 177 8.56 -16.91 -9.32
N ARG A 178 7.99 -17.44 -8.23
CA ARG A 178 7.43 -18.80 -8.19
C ARG A 178 5.92 -18.74 -8.49
N LYS A 179 5.51 -19.10 -9.68
CA LYS A 179 4.09 -19.12 -10.13
C LYS A 179 3.11 -19.84 -9.19
N ARG A 180 3.64 -20.69 -8.28
CA ARG A 180 2.85 -21.45 -7.30
C ARG A 180 2.15 -20.56 -6.27
N PHE A 181 2.64 -19.37 -6.01
CA PHE A 181 2.15 -18.48 -4.95
C PHE A 181 1.46 -17.26 -5.55
N LYS A 182 0.13 -17.36 -5.76
CA LYS A 182 -0.68 -16.28 -6.37
C LYS A 182 -0.68 -14.95 -5.60
N LEU A 183 -0.41 -14.98 -4.29
CA LEU A 183 -0.35 -13.80 -3.41
C LEU A 183 1.07 -13.36 -3.07
N GLN A 184 2.07 -13.92 -3.74
CA GLN A 184 3.44 -13.45 -3.58
C GLN A 184 3.70 -12.32 -4.58
N PRO A 185 4.22 -11.15 -4.12
CA PRO A 185 4.65 -10.08 -5.00
C PRO A 185 5.57 -10.58 -6.11
N GLN A 186 5.48 -9.96 -7.27
CA GLN A 186 6.31 -10.34 -8.43
C GLN A 186 7.79 -10.14 -8.12
N LYS A 187 8.12 -9.00 -7.51
CA LYS A 187 9.47 -8.66 -7.04
C LYS A 187 9.38 -7.70 -5.87
N GLY A 188 10.37 -7.72 -4.98
CA GLY A 188 10.58 -6.62 -4.05
C GLY A 188 11.32 -5.48 -4.76
N LEU A 189 11.09 -4.27 -4.32
CA LEU A 189 11.79 -3.09 -4.82
C LEU A 189 12.90 -2.71 -3.84
N LYS A 190 14.03 -2.26 -4.38
CA LYS A 190 15.12 -1.76 -3.55
C LYS A 190 14.79 -0.34 -3.10
N PRO A 191 14.79 -0.07 -1.78
CA PRO A 191 14.45 1.25 -1.25
C PRO A 191 15.27 2.38 -1.87
N GLU A 192 16.56 2.17 -2.07
CA GLU A 192 17.46 3.16 -2.67
C GLU A 192 17.08 3.54 -4.11
N GLU A 193 16.53 2.61 -4.90
CA GLU A 193 16.05 2.88 -6.25
C GLU A 193 14.74 3.69 -6.19
N VAL A 194 13.80 3.29 -5.32
CA VAL A 194 12.52 4.00 -5.15
C VAL A 194 12.73 5.42 -4.61
N TYR A 195 13.61 5.59 -3.64
CA TYR A 195 13.94 6.92 -3.10
C TYR A 195 14.49 7.83 -4.19
N LYS A 196 15.41 7.29 -5.02
CA LYS A 196 15.92 8.05 -6.15
C LYS A 196 14.82 8.44 -7.15
N TRP A 197 13.86 7.58 -7.46
CA TRP A 197 12.75 7.92 -8.36
C TRP A 197 11.86 9.04 -7.80
N ILE A 198 11.62 9.02 -6.48
CA ILE A 198 10.85 10.06 -5.78
C ILE A 198 11.59 11.40 -5.83
N GLU A 199 12.90 11.41 -5.54
CA GLU A 199 13.74 12.60 -5.57
C GLU A 199 13.90 13.15 -7.00
N ASP A 200 14.11 12.28 -8.00
CA ASP A 200 14.18 12.65 -9.43
C ASP A 200 12.85 13.28 -9.92
N ALA A 201 11.70 12.90 -9.33
CA ALA A 201 10.39 13.52 -9.59
C ALA A 201 10.19 14.85 -8.86
N GLY A 202 11.18 15.36 -8.11
CA GLY A 202 11.16 16.65 -7.43
C GLY A 202 10.50 16.62 -6.05
N PHE A 203 10.33 15.45 -5.42
CA PHE A 203 9.79 15.31 -4.07
C PHE A 203 10.89 15.17 -3.03
N GLU A 204 10.65 15.75 -1.86
CA GLU A 204 11.46 15.55 -0.65
C GLU A 204 10.88 14.41 0.18
N ILE A 205 11.73 13.48 0.66
CA ILE A 205 11.33 12.40 1.54
C ILE A 205 11.36 12.89 2.98
N CYS A 206 10.20 13.22 3.54
CA CYS A 206 10.06 13.77 4.89
C CYS A 206 10.02 12.70 6.00
N GLY A 207 9.68 11.44 5.67
CA GLY A 207 9.59 10.35 6.65
C GLY A 207 9.82 8.98 6.01
N LYS A 208 10.28 8.04 6.81
CA LYS A 208 10.47 6.64 6.43
C LYS A 208 10.08 5.76 7.61
N ALA A 209 9.20 4.81 7.38
CA ALA A 209 8.79 3.84 8.38
C ALA A 209 8.93 2.40 7.86
N GLY A 210 9.34 1.51 8.74
CA GLY A 210 9.30 0.09 8.48
C GLY A 210 7.96 -0.49 8.94
N ILE A 211 7.35 -1.33 8.10
CA ILE A 211 6.07 -1.95 8.41
C ILE A 211 6.25 -3.46 8.45
N ARG A 212 5.92 -4.08 9.59
CA ARG A 212 6.15 -5.50 9.86
C ARG A 212 7.63 -5.90 9.82
N CYS A 213 8.49 -5.03 10.36
CA CYS A 213 9.93 -5.26 10.43
C CYS A 213 10.29 -6.44 11.35
N PHE A 214 9.48 -6.73 12.34
CA PHE A 214 9.67 -7.83 13.29
C PHE A 214 8.65 -8.94 13.08
N SER A 215 7.36 -8.62 12.94
CA SER A 215 6.27 -9.59 12.88
C SER A 215 6.38 -10.59 11.73
N ASP A 216 7.01 -10.22 10.63
CA ASP A 216 7.25 -11.13 9.51
C ASP A 216 8.32 -12.19 9.79
N TYR A 217 9.17 -11.97 10.77
CA TYR A 217 10.26 -12.88 11.17
C TYR A 217 9.95 -13.64 12.45
N ILE A 218 8.90 -13.29 13.17
CA ILE A 218 8.40 -14.04 14.31
C ILE A 218 7.92 -15.40 13.80
N GLY A 219 8.66 -16.44 14.15
CA GLY A 219 8.47 -17.79 13.65
C GLY A 219 7.26 -18.52 14.23
N ASN A 220 7.30 -19.83 14.21
CA ASN A 220 6.19 -20.67 14.64
C ASN A 220 5.85 -20.44 16.12
N ARG A 221 4.57 -20.18 16.43
CA ARG A 221 4.07 -19.86 17.78
C ARG A 221 4.40 -20.91 18.86
N GLU A 222 4.76 -22.14 18.45
CA GLU A 222 5.13 -23.22 19.37
C GLU A 222 6.40 -22.95 20.21
N TYR A 223 7.26 -22.03 19.76
CA TYR A 223 8.53 -21.68 20.44
C TYR A 223 8.55 -20.29 21.04
N MET A 224 7.44 -19.58 20.94
CA MET A 224 7.35 -18.19 21.34
C MET A 224 6.47 -18.10 22.58
N GLY A 225 6.98 -17.40 23.59
CA GLY A 225 6.21 -17.13 24.79
C GLY A 225 4.88 -16.44 24.49
N ASP A 226 4.02 -16.39 25.47
CA ASP A 226 2.73 -15.71 25.38
C ASP A 226 2.94 -14.21 25.15
N TYR A 227 2.76 -13.75 23.91
CA TYR A 227 2.70 -12.33 23.55
C TYR A 227 1.39 -12.02 22.82
N LYS A 228 0.92 -10.80 22.98
CA LYS A 228 -0.30 -10.29 22.35
C LYS A 228 0.05 -9.48 21.10
N THR A 229 -0.94 -9.23 20.26
CA THR A 229 -0.77 -8.36 19.08
C THR A 229 -0.28 -6.97 19.46
N GLU A 230 -0.74 -6.44 20.62
CA GLU A 230 -0.31 -5.15 21.15
C GLU A 230 1.19 -5.10 21.47
N ASP A 231 1.78 -6.21 21.96
CA ASP A 231 3.21 -6.29 22.23
C ASP A 231 4.02 -6.21 20.93
N VAL A 232 3.53 -6.84 19.88
CA VAL A 232 4.16 -6.79 18.54
C VAL A 232 4.03 -5.39 17.93
N VAL A 233 2.88 -4.75 18.06
CA VAL A 233 2.69 -3.35 17.64
C VAL A 233 3.65 -2.42 18.39
N ALA A 234 3.82 -2.59 19.69
CA ALA A 234 4.77 -1.79 20.49
C ALA A 234 6.21 -1.98 20.02
N LEU A 235 6.59 -3.21 19.62
CA LEU A 235 7.90 -3.52 19.05
C LEU A 235 8.10 -2.88 17.66
N GLU A 236 7.09 -2.91 16.81
CA GLU A 236 7.16 -2.32 15.46
C GLU A 236 7.33 -0.78 15.49
N ARG A 237 6.96 -0.11 16.59
CA ARG A 237 7.11 1.34 16.80
C ARG A 237 8.52 1.77 17.25
N GLN A 238 9.42 0.83 17.55
CA GLN A 238 10.82 1.12 17.96
C GLN A 238 11.73 1.38 16.73
#